data_040af9ff13080882aab606e4f1a85094
#
_entry.id   040af9ff13080882aab606e4f1a85094
#
_cell.length_a   1.000
_cell.length_b   1.000
_cell.length_c   1.000
_cell.angle_alpha   90.00
_cell.angle_beta   90.00
_cell.angle_gamma   90.00
#
_symmetry.space_group_name_H-M   'P 1'
#
loop_
_entity.id
_entity.type
_entity.pdbx_description
1 polymer ?
#
loop_
_entity_poly.entity_id
_entity_poly.type
_entity_poly.pdbx_seq_one_letter_code
_entity_poly.pdbx_strand_id
1 'polypeptide(L)'
;MSRLSGTINAANTAAQAFPGAEIHVVDSRTVAGGLALLAQHAAEVAGEGASAAAVLGAIERDSGSLRGFASIPDLSHAVRTGRVSRAQAFVGSLVKIVPVLRIEN
;
A
#
# COMPACT_ATOMS: atom_id res chain seq x y z
N MET A 1 3.70 -0.31 2.31
CA MET A 1 3.61 -1.74 1.86
C MET A 1 4.93 -2.29 1.31
N SER A 2 5.98 -1.51 1.26
CA SER A 2 7.33 -1.90 0.79
C SER A 2 7.88 -3.18 1.45
N ARG A 3 7.52 -3.45 2.71
CA ARG A 3 7.91 -4.68 3.43
C ARG A 3 7.22 -5.97 2.91
N LEU A 4 6.11 -5.84 2.18
CA LEU A 4 5.30 -6.97 1.70
C LEU A 4 5.28 -7.10 0.18
N SER A 5 5.72 -6.08 -0.55
CA SER A 5 5.67 -6.02 -2.01
C SER A 5 6.92 -5.40 -2.60
N GLY A 6 7.43 -5.96 -3.69
CA GLY A 6 8.55 -5.40 -4.47
C GLY A 6 8.15 -4.26 -5.40
N THR A 7 6.88 -3.88 -5.44
CA THR A 7 6.36 -2.87 -6.40
C THR A 7 7.06 -1.53 -6.28
N ILE A 8 7.35 -1.06 -5.06
CA ILE A 8 8.06 0.20 -4.84
C ILE A 8 9.49 0.16 -5.39
N ASN A 9 10.18 -0.99 -5.24
CA ASN A 9 11.53 -1.15 -5.78
C ASN A 9 11.50 -1.17 -7.31
N ALA A 10 10.53 -1.86 -7.91
CA ALA A 10 10.34 -1.87 -9.36
C ALA A 10 10.05 -0.46 -9.90
N ALA A 11 9.20 0.31 -9.23
CA ALA A 11 8.91 1.70 -9.60
C ALA A 11 10.15 2.60 -9.49
N ASN A 12 10.94 2.48 -8.41
CA ASN A 12 12.19 3.21 -8.25
C ASN A 12 13.20 2.87 -9.36
N THR A 13 13.32 1.58 -9.71
CA THR A 13 14.20 1.14 -10.79
C THR A 13 13.74 1.70 -12.13
N ALA A 14 12.44 1.67 -12.41
CA ALA A 14 11.88 2.23 -13.63
C ALA A 14 12.09 3.75 -13.72
N ALA A 15 11.93 4.48 -12.63
CA ALA A 15 12.17 5.93 -12.59
C ALA A 15 13.61 6.32 -12.97
N GLN A 16 14.60 5.49 -12.60
CA GLN A 16 16.01 5.72 -12.96
C GLN A 16 16.27 5.69 -14.47
N ALA A 17 15.41 5.05 -15.26
CA ALA A 17 15.53 5.03 -16.71
C ALA A 17 15.17 6.39 -17.37
N PHE A 18 14.63 7.35 -16.61
CA PHE A 18 14.17 8.65 -17.08
C PHE A 18 14.83 9.81 -16.31
N PRO A 19 16.16 9.98 -16.38
CA PRO A 19 16.89 10.95 -15.55
C PRO A 19 16.52 12.41 -15.83
N GLY A 20 15.87 12.70 -16.96
CA GLY A 20 15.39 14.05 -17.32
C GLY A 20 13.93 14.34 -16.92
N ALA A 21 13.23 13.37 -16.34
CA ALA A 21 11.85 13.54 -15.92
C ALA A 21 11.76 13.71 -14.39
N GLU A 22 10.89 14.60 -13.95
CA GLU A 22 10.55 14.74 -12.53
C GLU A 22 9.56 13.62 -12.13
N ILE A 23 10.07 12.55 -11.53
CA ILE A 23 9.29 11.37 -11.13
C ILE A 23 9.41 11.16 -9.62
N HIS A 24 8.30 11.24 -8.91
CA HIS A 24 8.22 10.98 -7.49
C HIS A 24 7.59 9.62 -7.22
N VAL A 25 8.35 8.68 -6.66
CA VAL A 25 7.85 7.36 -6.27
C VAL A 25 7.48 7.38 -4.80
N VAL A 26 6.22 7.19 -4.49
CA VAL A 26 5.66 7.28 -3.13
C VAL A 26 5.24 5.92 -2.61
N ASP A 27 5.74 5.52 -1.43
CA ASP A 27 5.21 4.34 -0.73
C ASP A 27 3.90 4.72 -0.01
N SER A 28 2.77 4.38 -0.62
CA SER A 28 1.44 4.63 -0.07
C SER A 28 1.13 3.86 1.21
N ARG A 29 1.93 2.85 1.55
CA ARG A 29 1.76 1.92 2.69
C ARG A 29 0.38 1.26 2.76
N THR A 30 -0.42 1.37 1.72
CA THR A 30 -1.75 0.79 1.58
C THR A 30 -1.89 0.01 0.29
N VAL A 31 -3.02 -0.65 0.09
CA VAL A 31 -3.35 -1.45 -1.11
C VAL A 31 -4.81 -1.28 -1.49
N ALA A 32 -5.18 -1.79 -2.65
CA ALA A 32 -6.56 -1.86 -3.12
C ALA A 32 -7.29 -0.51 -3.00
N GLY A 33 -8.43 -0.49 -2.29
CA GLY A 33 -9.26 0.71 -2.16
C GLY A 33 -8.52 1.90 -1.53
N GLY A 34 -7.65 1.67 -0.55
CA GLY A 34 -6.85 2.73 0.05
C GLY A 34 -5.88 3.37 -0.94
N LEU A 35 -5.24 2.55 -1.79
CA LEU A 35 -4.37 3.07 -2.86
C LEU A 35 -5.18 3.85 -3.91
N ALA A 36 -6.37 3.35 -4.27
CA ALA A 36 -7.24 4.04 -5.22
C ALA A 36 -7.67 5.42 -4.72
N LEU A 37 -8.07 5.53 -3.45
CA LEU A 37 -8.44 6.81 -2.84
C LEU A 37 -7.28 7.81 -2.82
N LEU A 38 -6.07 7.37 -2.47
CA LEU A 38 -4.89 8.24 -2.52
C LEU A 38 -4.57 8.70 -3.95
N ALA A 39 -4.65 7.79 -4.93
CA ALA A 39 -4.39 8.14 -6.32
C ALA A 39 -5.44 9.11 -6.87
N GLN A 40 -6.71 8.92 -6.53
CA GLN A 40 -7.79 9.81 -6.92
C GLN A 40 -7.58 11.21 -6.34
N HIS A 41 -7.38 11.33 -5.02
CA HIS A 41 -7.18 12.62 -4.38
C HIS A 41 -5.90 13.33 -4.88
N ALA A 42 -4.82 12.59 -5.10
CA ALA A 42 -3.62 13.14 -5.72
C ALA A 42 -3.90 13.74 -7.12
N ALA A 43 -4.71 13.05 -7.92
CA ALA A 43 -5.10 13.54 -9.24
C ALA A 43 -6.01 14.77 -9.17
N GLU A 44 -6.92 14.81 -8.20
CA GLU A 44 -7.80 15.97 -7.95
C GLU A 44 -6.98 17.21 -7.57
N VAL A 45 -6.07 17.09 -6.57
CA VAL A 45 -5.18 18.16 -6.13
C VAL A 45 -4.28 18.65 -7.27
N ALA A 46 -3.74 17.72 -8.08
CA ALA A 46 -2.94 18.08 -9.25
C ALA A 46 -3.77 18.79 -10.33
N GLY A 47 -5.02 18.36 -10.54
CA GLY A 47 -5.97 18.96 -11.49
C GLY A 47 -6.35 20.38 -11.14
N GLU A 48 -6.28 20.76 -9.86
CA GLU A 48 -6.46 22.12 -9.35
C GLU A 48 -5.23 23.03 -9.60
N GLY A 49 -4.18 22.50 -10.21
CA GLY A 49 -2.95 23.25 -10.51
C GLY A 49 -1.94 23.30 -9.37
N ALA A 50 -2.07 22.42 -8.38
CA ALA A 50 -1.12 22.34 -7.27
C ALA A 50 0.27 21.88 -7.73
N SER A 51 1.32 22.34 -7.04
CA SER A 51 2.69 21.87 -7.29
C SER A 51 2.88 20.41 -6.88
N ALA A 52 3.89 19.73 -7.44
CA ALA A 52 4.27 18.37 -7.04
C ALA A 52 4.48 18.25 -5.53
N ALA A 53 5.12 19.22 -4.89
CA ALA A 53 5.32 19.26 -3.44
C ALA A 53 3.99 19.31 -2.67
N ALA A 54 3.00 20.04 -3.15
CA ALA A 54 1.67 20.12 -2.52
C ALA A 54 0.91 18.79 -2.66
N VAL A 55 0.98 18.15 -3.83
CA VAL A 55 0.40 16.82 -4.08
C VAL A 55 1.04 15.77 -3.16
N LEU A 56 2.37 15.76 -3.04
CA LEU A 56 3.09 14.85 -2.15
C LEU A 56 2.67 15.04 -0.69
N GLY A 57 2.56 16.29 -0.24
CA GLY A 57 2.10 16.61 1.11
C GLY A 57 0.66 16.17 1.38
N ALA A 58 -0.24 16.26 0.37
CA ALA A 58 -1.59 15.72 0.48
C ALA A 58 -1.60 14.21 0.66
N ILE A 59 -0.85 13.47 -0.18
CA ILE A 59 -0.72 12.01 -0.08
C ILE A 59 -0.20 11.60 1.30
N GLU A 60 0.80 12.29 1.84
CA GLU A 60 1.39 11.95 3.13
C GLU A 60 0.38 12.13 4.28
N ARG A 61 -0.36 13.24 4.31
CA ARG A 61 -1.42 13.47 5.30
C ARG A 61 -2.51 12.40 5.23
N ASP A 62 -2.99 12.10 4.04
CA ASP A 62 -4.08 11.16 3.84
C ASP A 62 -3.66 9.72 4.15
N SER A 63 -2.45 9.32 3.75
CA SER A 63 -1.94 7.98 4.07
C SER A 63 -1.85 7.74 5.56
N GLY A 64 -1.56 8.76 6.35
CA GLY A 64 -1.54 8.70 7.82
C GLY A 64 -2.91 8.45 8.45
N SER A 65 -3.99 8.89 7.80
CA SER A 65 -5.36 8.75 8.29
C SER A 65 -6.09 7.53 7.76
N LEU A 66 -5.62 6.92 6.67
CA LEU A 66 -6.23 5.74 6.08
C LEU A 66 -6.16 4.52 7.00
N ARG A 67 -7.27 3.80 7.06
CA ARG A 67 -7.38 2.50 7.73
C ARG A 67 -8.03 1.53 6.76
N GLY A 68 -7.34 0.45 6.46
CA GLY A 68 -7.84 -0.63 5.61
C GLY A 68 -8.15 -1.87 6.42
N PHE A 69 -9.15 -2.62 6.00
CA PHE A 69 -9.45 -3.95 6.54
C PHE A 69 -9.53 -4.94 5.38
N ALA A 70 -8.94 -6.10 5.57
CA ALA A 70 -8.99 -7.19 4.60
C ALA A 70 -9.36 -8.49 5.29
N SER A 71 -10.31 -9.22 4.74
CA SER A 71 -10.64 -10.58 5.16
C SER A 71 -9.97 -11.57 4.23
N ILE A 72 -9.23 -12.52 4.80
CA ILE A 72 -8.51 -13.56 4.05
C ILE A 72 -8.97 -14.92 4.56
N PRO A 73 -9.89 -15.60 3.87
CA PRO A 73 -10.43 -16.89 4.31
C PRO A 73 -9.38 -17.99 4.42
N ASP A 74 -8.36 -17.97 3.54
CA ASP A 74 -7.25 -18.93 3.56
C ASP A 74 -5.91 -18.21 3.56
N LEU A 75 -5.18 -18.35 4.67
CA LEU A 75 -3.86 -17.76 4.86
C LEU A 75 -2.71 -18.62 4.30
N SER A 76 -2.98 -19.83 3.79
CA SER A 76 -1.95 -20.78 3.34
C SER A 76 -1.01 -20.16 2.31
N HIS A 77 -1.54 -19.41 1.35
CA HIS A 77 -0.74 -18.72 0.35
C HIS A 77 0.12 -17.60 0.96
N ALA A 78 -0.45 -16.80 1.87
CA ALA A 78 0.24 -15.70 2.53
C ALA A 78 1.40 -16.21 3.41
N VAL A 79 1.21 -17.35 4.08
CA VAL A 79 2.27 -18.06 4.85
C VAL A 79 3.36 -18.56 3.93
N ARG A 80 2.99 -19.30 2.86
CA ARG A 80 3.96 -19.86 1.90
C ARG A 80 4.84 -18.80 1.25
N THR A 81 4.27 -17.63 1.03
CA THR A 81 4.97 -16.49 0.42
C THR A 81 5.60 -15.54 1.44
N GLY A 82 5.58 -15.87 2.73
CA GLY A 82 6.24 -15.11 3.80
C GLY A 82 5.55 -13.79 4.20
N ARG A 83 4.29 -13.55 3.77
CA ARG A 83 3.53 -12.34 4.12
C ARG A 83 2.87 -12.43 5.49
N VAL A 84 2.64 -13.66 5.98
CA VAL A 84 2.09 -13.94 7.30
C VAL A 84 2.94 -15.01 7.96
N SER A 85 3.20 -14.87 9.26
CA SER A 85 3.96 -15.88 9.99
C SER A 85 3.14 -17.15 10.20
N ARG A 86 3.82 -18.32 10.29
CA ARG A 86 3.16 -19.59 10.58
C ARG A 86 2.40 -19.55 11.90
N ALA A 87 2.92 -18.85 12.90
CA ALA A 87 2.28 -18.72 14.20
C ALA A 87 0.94 -17.97 14.12
N GLN A 88 0.89 -16.87 13.35
CA GLN A 88 -0.35 -16.11 13.13
C GLN A 88 -1.40 -16.92 12.36
N ALA A 89 -0.97 -17.69 11.35
CA ALA A 89 -1.87 -18.56 10.58
C ALA A 89 -2.39 -19.74 11.42
N PHE A 90 -1.58 -20.29 12.31
CA PHE A 90 -1.96 -21.43 13.16
C PHE A 90 -3.11 -21.08 14.10
N VAL A 91 -3.08 -19.89 14.71
CA VAL A 91 -4.18 -19.43 15.60
C VAL A 91 -5.50 -19.34 14.84
N GLY A 92 -5.49 -18.86 13.58
CA GLY A 92 -6.69 -18.78 12.75
C GLY A 92 -7.25 -20.15 12.31
N SER A 93 -6.39 -21.16 12.13
CA SER A 93 -6.81 -22.49 11.67
C SER A 93 -7.51 -23.34 12.73
N LEU A 94 -7.23 -23.10 14.00
CA LEU A 94 -7.79 -23.90 15.14
C LEU A 94 -9.29 -23.64 15.39
N VAL A 95 -9.86 -22.54 14.92
CA VAL A 95 -11.19 -22.09 15.35
C VAL A 95 -12.14 -21.80 14.18
N LYS A 96 -11.82 -22.17 12.95
CA LYS A 96 -12.61 -21.83 11.73
C LYS A 96 -12.99 -20.33 11.67
N ILE A 97 -12.12 -19.47 12.19
CA ILE A 97 -12.28 -18.02 12.16
C ILE A 97 -11.68 -17.50 10.86
N VAL A 98 -12.42 -16.68 10.15
CA VAL A 98 -11.89 -15.90 9.04
C VAL A 98 -11.24 -14.63 9.60
N PRO A 99 -9.91 -14.49 9.56
CA PRO A 99 -9.25 -13.33 10.13
C PRO A 99 -9.58 -12.06 9.34
N VAL A 100 -9.82 -10.97 10.06
CA VAL A 100 -9.86 -9.62 9.51
C VAL A 100 -8.53 -8.94 9.86
N LEU A 101 -7.74 -8.65 8.84
CA LEU A 101 -6.46 -7.97 8.97
C LEU A 101 -6.69 -6.47 8.89
N ARG A 102 -6.12 -5.73 9.83
CA ARG A 102 -6.04 -4.28 9.75
C ARG A 102 -4.76 -3.89 9.01
N ILE A 103 -4.91 -3.02 8.02
CA ILE A 103 -3.81 -2.42 7.26
C ILE A 103 -3.66 -1.00 7.79
N GLU A 104 -2.54 -0.72 8.44
CA GLU A 104 -2.21 0.58 9.00
C GLU A 104 -0.75 0.94 8.75
N ASN A 105 -0.43 2.22 8.83
CA ASN A 105 0.92 2.76 8.67
C ASN A 105 1.73 2.62 9.94
#